data_716ef4bb6e4c5a8946f65aeb49a92d7a
#
_entry.id   716ef4bb6e4c5a8946f65aeb49a92d7a
#
_cell.length_a   1.000
_cell.length_b   1.000
_cell.length_c   1.000
_cell.angle_alpha   90.00
_cell.angle_beta   90.00
_cell.angle_gamma   90.00
#
_symmetry.space_group_name_H-M   'P 1'
#
loop_
_entity.id
_entity.type
_entity.pdbx_description
1 polymer ?
#
loop_
_entity_poly.entity_id
_entity_poly.type
_entity_poly.pdbx_seq_one_letter_code
_entity_poly.pdbx_strand_id
1 'polypeptide(L)'
;MSKLKLGMVGGGQGAFIGSVHRIASRIDDHYELVAGSLASNPEVAHASAKELGIAEDRSYSTFLEMAEKESNLENGIDVVAIVTPNHLHYPIAEAFLKRGIHVICDKPLTHNLEDAKKFFECVKNSKALFALTHNYTGYPMVRQAREMCRNGSIGKLRVIQVEYAQDWLTLPIENEGQKQASWRTDPSKAGMGLSLIHISEPTRPVPI
;
A
#
# COMPACT_ATOMS: atom_id res chain seq x y z
N MET A 1 -25.40 3.73 -8.65
CA MET A 1 -24.70 2.44 -8.49
C MET A 1 -24.47 2.24 -7.00
N SER A 2 -24.56 1.00 -6.50
CA SER A 2 -24.17 0.69 -5.12
C SER A 2 -22.66 0.93 -4.98
N LYS A 3 -22.23 1.48 -3.81
CA LYS A 3 -20.81 1.62 -3.51
C LYS A 3 -20.16 0.25 -3.29
N LEU A 4 -18.90 0.13 -3.64
CA LEU A 4 -18.08 -1.03 -3.30
C LEU A 4 -17.74 -1.00 -1.81
N LYS A 5 -17.89 -2.13 -1.15
CA LYS A 5 -17.55 -2.28 0.27
C LYS A 5 -16.04 -2.45 0.42
N LEU A 6 -15.43 -1.48 1.08
CA LEU A 6 -13.99 -1.41 1.30
C LEU A 6 -13.66 -1.96 2.68
N GLY A 7 -12.70 -2.87 2.75
CA GLY A 7 -12.00 -3.21 3.97
C GLY A 7 -10.64 -2.51 4.04
N MET A 8 -10.05 -2.40 5.24
CA MET A 8 -8.71 -1.83 5.40
C MET A 8 -7.86 -2.65 6.36
N VAL A 9 -6.61 -2.96 5.98
CA VAL A 9 -5.63 -3.58 6.86
C VAL A 9 -4.49 -2.61 7.12
N GLY A 10 -4.25 -2.31 8.39
CA GLY A 10 -3.40 -1.19 8.82
C GLY A 10 -4.13 0.15 8.78
N GLY A 11 -3.41 1.23 8.92
CA GLY A 11 -3.95 2.59 8.77
C GLY A 11 -4.79 3.11 9.94
N GLY A 12 -4.74 2.47 11.11
CA GLY A 12 -5.36 2.95 12.33
C GLY A 12 -4.65 4.15 12.94
N GLN A 13 -4.94 4.42 14.21
CA GLN A 13 -4.39 5.56 14.95
C GLN A 13 -2.86 5.66 14.84
N GLY A 14 -2.36 6.86 14.59
CA GLY A 14 -0.93 7.15 14.40
C GLY A 14 -0.33 6.66 13.06
N ALA A 15 -1.14 6.13 12.13
CA ALA A 15 -0.69 5.75 10.79
C ALA A 15 -1.01 6.84 9.77
N PHE A 16 0.00 7.25 9.00
CA PHE A 16 -0.12 8.32 8.01
C PHE A 16 -0.92 7.89 6.77
N ILE A 17 -0.49 6.82 6.09
CA ILE A 17 -0.99 6.52 4.74
C ILE A 17 -2.44 6.04 4.71
N GLY A 18 -2.94 5.45 5.79
CA GLY A 18 -4.34 5.01 5.88
C GLY A 18 -5.34 6.16 5.70
N SER A 19 -5.05 7.34 6.27
CA SER A 19 -5.91 8.52 6.09
C SER A 19 -5.96 8.98 4.63
N VAL A 20 -4.83 8.92 3.93
CA VAL A 20 -4.73 9.26 2.50
C VAL A 20 -5.59 8.33 1.64
N HIS A 21 -5.50 7.01 1.88
CA HIS A 21 -6.34 6.04 1.20
C HIS A 21 -7.83 6.26 1.47
N ARG A 22 -8.21 6.58 2.71
CA ARG A 22 -9.61 6.90 3.07
C ARG A 22 -10.12 8.18 2.42
N ILE A 23 -9.27 9.20 2.27
CA ILE A 23 -9.61 10.41 1.53
C ILE A 23 -9.82 10.06 0.05
N ALA A 24 -8.86 9.37 -0.57
CA ALA A 24 -8.93 8.99 -1.98
C ALA A 24 -10.17 8.14 -2.30
N SER A 25 -10.53 7.19 -1.43
CA SER A 25 -11.70 6.34 -1.63
C SER A 25 -13.04 7.08 -1.59
N ARG A 26 -13.08 8.28 -1.00
CA ARG A 26 -14.29 9.10 -0.87
C ARG A 26 -14.43 10.18 -1.94
N ILE A 27 -13.36 10.53 -2.67
CA ILE A 27 -13.39 11.64 -3.63
C ILE A 27 -14.46 11.44 -4.69
N ASP A 28 -14.54 10.23 -5.29
CA ASP A 28 -15.50 9.91 -6.34
C ASP A 28 -16.71 9.11 -5.80
N ASP A 29 -16.82 8.95 -4.50
CA ASP A 29 -17.91 8.27 -3.79
C ASP A 29 -18.19 6.82 -4.26
N HIS A 30 -17.16 6.14 -4.75
CA HIS A 30 -17.30 4.75 -5.24
C HIS A 30 -17.15 3.70 -4.14
N TYR A 31 -16.59 4.06 -2.97
CA TYR A 31 -16.28 3.13 -1.89
C TYR A 31 -16.94 3.53 -0.58
N GLU A 32 -17.27 2.52 0.21
CA GLU A 32 -17.70 2.64 1.60
C GLU A 32 -16.80 1.78 2.50
N LEU A 33 -16.12 2.41 3.48
CA LEU A 33 -15.30 1.69 4.44
C LEU A 33 -16.21 0.99 5.48
N VAL A 34 -16.24 -0.33 5.47
CA VAL A 34 -17.16 -1.12 6.30
C VAL A 34 -16.46 -2.10 7.25
N ALA A 35 -15.19 -2.42 7.03
CA ALA A 35 -14.47 -3.42 7.82
C ALA A 35 -13.00 -3.04 8.01
N GLY A 36 -12.36 -3.50 9.08
CA GLY A 36 -10.95 -3.21 9.29
C GLY A 36 -10.22 -4.11 10.28
N SER A 37 -8.95 -4.41 9.97
CA SER A 37 -7.92 -4.88 10.89
C SER A 37 -6.84 -3.80 10.96
N LEU A 38 -7.08 -2.75 11.77
CA LEU A 38 -6.44 -1.45 11.62
C LEU A 38 -5.09 -1.30 12.34
N ALA A 39 -4.78 -2.21 13.25
CA ALA A 39 -3.51 -2.25 13.97
C ALA A 39 -3.19 -3.69 14.42
N SER A 40 -1.91 -3.95 14.75
CA SER A 40 -1.47 -5.22 15.33
C SER A 40 -1.84 -5.38 16.82
N ASN A 41 -2.05 -4.27 17.52
CA ASN A 41 -2.61 -4.27 18.88
C ASN A 41 -4.14 -4.25 18.78
N PRO A 42 -4.86 -5.26 19.33
CA PRO A 42 -6.32 -5.36 19.23
C PRO A 42 -7.07 -4.16 19.82
N GLU A 43 -6.61 -3.62 20.95
CA GLU A 43 -7.24 -2.45 21.59
C GLU A 43 -7.17 -1.22 20.68
N VAL A 44 -5.99 -0.98 20.09
CA VAL A 44 -5.78 0.12 19.12
C VAL A 44 -6.58 -0.13 17.85
N ALA A 45 -6.69 -1.39 17.39
CA ALA A 45 -7.50 -1.74 16.22
C ALA A 45 -8.98 -1.42 16.45
N HIS A 46 -9.56 -1.85 17.57
CA HIS A 46 -10.95 -1.58 17.92
C HIS A 46 -11.23 -0.09 18.18
N ALA A 47 -10.32 0.61 18.87
CA ALA A 47 -10.44 2.05 19.06
C ALA A 47 -10.43 2.82 17.72
N SER A 48 -9.54 2.41 16.81
CA SER A 48 -9.48 2.99 15.45
C SER A 48 -10.74 2.70 14.64
N ALA A 49 -11.28 1.49 14.74
CA ALA A 49 -12.50 1.10 14.04
C ALA A 49 -13.71 1.93 14.53
N LYS A 50 -13.84 2.10 15.83
CA LYS A 50 -14.87 2.94 16.45
C LYS A 50 -14.78 4.41 15.97
N GLU A 51 -13.57 4.97 15.94
CA GLU A 51 -13.33 6.34 15.45
C GLU A 51 -13.74 6.51 13.98
N LEU A 52 -13.56 5.46 13.18
CA LEU A 52 -13.90 5.45 11.76
C LEU A 52 -15.34 5.05 11.46
N GLY A 53 -16.15 4.78 12.48
CA GLY A 53 -17.55 4.37 12.32
C GLY A 53 -17.75 2.95 11.79
N ILE A 54 -16.72 2.09 11.88
CA ILE A 54 -16.81 0.67 11.52
C ILE A 54 -17.58 -0.05 12.63
N ALA A 55 -18.55 -0.88 12.24
CA ALA A 55 -19.33 -1.69 13.16
C ALA A 55 -18.44 -2.64 13.98
N GLU A 56 -18.81 -2.90 15.22
CA GLU A 56 -17.97 -3.66 16.15
C GLU A 56 -17.71 -5.09 15.65
N ASP A 57 -18.71 -5.73 15.07
CA ASP A 57 -18.64 -7.07 14.47
C ASP A 57 -17.80 -7.13 13.18
N ARG A 58 -17.44 -5.96 12.60
CA ARG A 58 -16.59 -5.80 11.44
C ARG A 58 -15.19 -5.23 11.78
N SER A 59 -14.86 -5.14 13.08
CA SER A 59 -13.56 -4.75 13.60
C SER A 59 -12.79 -6.00 14.01
N TYR A 60 -11.69 -6.29 13.29
CA TYR A 60 -10.96 -7.54 13.43
C TYR A 60 -9.59 -7.33 14.07
N SER A 61 -9.20 -8.28 14.92
CA SER A 61 -7.90 -8.31 15.58
C SER A 61 -6.77 -8.70 14.63
N THR A 62 -7.07 -9.50 13.60
CA THR A 62 -6.09 -9.95 12.61
C THR A 62 -6.66 -9.87 11.18
N PHE A 63 -5.76 -9.68 10.21
CA PHE A 63 -6.14 -9.71 8.80
C PHE A 63 -6.59 -11.09 8.31
N LEU A 64 -6.11 -12.16 8.93
CA LEU A 64 -6.54 -13.54 8.60
C LEU A 64 -7.99 -13.77 8.99
N GLU A 65 -8.35 -13.37 10.22
CA GLU A 65 -9.73 -13.41 10.69
C GLU A 65 -10.66 -12.57 9.81
N MET A 66 -10.22 -11.35 9.45
CA MET A 66 -10.95 -10.47 8.55
C MET A 66 -11.17 -11.11 7.19
N ALA A 67 -10.11 -11.66 6.58
CA ALA A 67 -10.21 -12.29 5.27
C ALA A 67 -11.15 -13.48 5.27
N GLU A 68 -11.11 -14.31 6.32
CA GLU A 68 -11.97 -15.48 6.47
C GLU A 68 -13.44 -15.08 6.67
N LYS A 69 -13.72 -14.21 7.64
CA LYS A 69 -15.10 -13.81 7.95
C LYS A 69 -15.73 -13.05 6.79
N GLU A 70 -15.02 -12.05 6.25
CA GLU A 70 -15.55 -11.21 5.17
C GLU A 70 -15.84 -11.99 3.90
N SER A 71 -15.04 -13.00 3.56
CA SER A 71 -15.30 -13.85 2.39
C SER A 71 -16.53 -14.77 2.52
N ASN A 72 -17.02 -14.98 3.75
CA ASN A 72 -18.19 -15.81 4.04
C ASN A 72 -19.46 -15.01 4.28
N LEU A 73 -19.39 -13.69 4.37
CA LEU A 73 -20.56 -12.83 4.51
C LEU A 73 -21.20 -12.55 3.16
N GLU A 74 -22.52 -12.64 3.06
CA GLU A 74 -23.29 -12.23 1.88
C GLU A 74 -23.05 -10.76 1.52
N ASN A 75 -22.89 -9.92 2.57
CA ASN A 75 -22.60 -8.50 2.44
C ASN A 75 -21.13 -8.17 2.77
N GLY A 76 -20.21 -9.11 2.59
CA GLY A 76 -18.77 -8.95 2.83
C GLY A 76 -18.13 -7.86 1.99
N ILE A 77 -16.83 -7.63 2.20
CA ILE A 77 -16.09 -6.62 1.43
C ILE A 77 -15.85 -7.08 -0.01
N ASP A 78 -15.94 -6.13 -0.94
CA ASP A 78 -15.58 -6.33 -2.34
C ASP A 78 -14.06 -6.19 -2.55
N VAL A 79 -13.44 -5.28 -1.79
CA VAL A 79 -12.03 -4.92 -1.93
C VAL A 79 -11.40 -4.56 -0.60
N VAL A 80 -10.12 -4.90 -0.43
CA VAL A 80 -9.33 -4.52 0.74
C VAL A 80 -8.21 -3.54 0.35
N ALA A 81 -8.04 -2.48 1.13
CA ALA A 81 -6.86 -1.60 1.07
C ALA A 81 -5.81 -2.05 2.08
N ILE A 82 -4.59 -2.34 1.61
CA ILE A 82 -3.46 -2.75 2.43
C ILE A 82 -2.52 -1.56 2.57
N VAL A 83 -2.37 -1.07 3.81
CA VAL A 83 -1.61 0.13 4.16
C VAL A 83 -0.68 -0.13 5.36
N THR A 84 -0.06 -1.29 5.34
CA THR A 84 0.85 -1.82 6.36
C THR A 84 2.32 -1.55 6.03
N PRO A 85 3.28 -1.89 6.91
CA PRO A 85 4.70 -1.99 6.54
C PRO A 85 4.96 -2.99 5.41
N ASN A 86 6.01 -2.76 4.63
CA ASN A 86 6.29 -3.44 3.36
C ASN A 86 6.34 -4.97 3.43
N HIS A 87 6.92 -5.54 4.50
CA HIS A 87 7.04 -6.98 4.68
C HIS A 87 5.70 -7.72 4.85
N LEU A 88 4.63 -6.97 5.16
CA LEU A 88 3.29 -7.52 5.34
C LEU A 88 2.43 -7.46 4.06
N HIS A 89 2.88 -6.78 3.00
CA HIS A 89 2.07 -6.61 1.80
C HIS A 89 1.68 -7.94 1.16
N TYR A 90 2.67 -8.82 0.90
CA TYR A 90 2.42 -10.10 0.27
C TYR A 90 1.54 -11.05 1.11
N PRO A 91 1.85 -11.36 2.38
CA PRO A 91 1.03 -12.30 3.15
C PRO A 91 -0.40 -11.82 3.35
N ILE A 92 -0.62 -10.50 3.48
CA ILE A 92 -1.98 -9.95 3.59
C ILE A 92 -2.70 -10.08 2.24
N ALA A 93 -2.08 -9.62 1.15
CA ALA A 93 -2.70 -9.69 -0.17
C ALA A 93 -3.05 -11.13 -0.59
N GLU A 94 -2.17 -12.07 -0.31
CA GLU A 94 -2.40 -13.50 -0.56
C GLU A 94 -3.66 -14.02 0.16
N ALA A 95 -3.85 -13.62 1.43
CA ALA A 95 -5.00 -14.06 2.23
C ALA A 95 -6.34 -13.62 1.62
N PHE A 96 -6.41 -12.40 1.06
CA PHE A 96 -7.62 -11.87 0.43
C PHE A 96 -7.78 -12.37 -1.01
N LEU A 97 -6.73 -12.37 -1.82
CA LEU A 97 -6.77 -12.82 -3.22
C LEU A 97 -7.21 -14.28 -3.34
N LYS A 98 -6.72 -15.17 -2.46
CA LYS A 98 -7.14 -16.58 -2.40
C LYS A 98 -8.63 -16.76 -2.10
N ARG A 99 -9.28 -15.76 -1.53
CA ARG A 99 -10.70 -15.74 -1.18
C ARG A 99 -11.56 -14.96 -2.18
N GLY A 100 -10.97 -14.50 -3.28
CA GLY A 100 -11.68 -13.77 -4.33
C GLY A 100 -11.96 -12.29 -4.00
N ILE A 101 -11.39 -11.75 -2.94
CA ILE A 101 -11.52 -10.34 -2.57
C ILE A 101 -10.45 -9.53 -3.32
N HIS A 102 -10.87 -8.45 -3.98
CA HIS A 102 -9.99 -7.54 -4.69
C HIS A 102 -9.03 -6.82 -3.75
N VAL A 103 -7.84 -6.47 -4.22
CA VAL A 103 -6.79 -5.87 -3.39
C VAL A 103 -6.27 -4.57 -3.99
N ILE A 104 -6.25 -3.52 -3.17
CA ILE A 104 -5.51 -2.28 -3.39
C ILE A 104 -4.37 -2.28 -2.38
N CYS A 105 -3.12 -2.33 -2.83
CA CYS A 105 -1.95 -2.38 -1.95
C CYS A 105 -1.11 -1.13 -2.08
N ASP A 106 -0.65 -0.58 -0.96
CA ASP A 106 0.32 0.52 -1.00
C ASP A 106 1.67 0.02 -1.54
N LYS A 107 2.45 0.95 -2.05
CA LYS A 107 3.80 0.66 -2.57
C LYS A 107 4.80 0.47 -1.41
N PRO A 108 5.90 -0.25 -1.62
CA PRO A 108 6.26 -1.07 -2.78
C PRO A 108 5.46 -2.38 -2.84
N LEU A 109 5.60 -3.13 -3.93
CA LEU A 109 4.92 -4.42 -4.06
C LEU A 109 5.24 -5.36 -2.88
N THR A 110 6.54 -5.53 -2.60
CA THR A 110 7.07 -6.31 -1.48
C THR A 110 8.38 -5.69 -1.00
N HIS A 111 8.94 -6.22 0.08
CA HIS A 111 10.24 -5.79 0.62
C HIS A 111 11.43 -6.58 0.06
N ASN A 112 11.20 -7.67 -0.69
CA ASN A 112 12.23 -8.49 -1.32
C ASN A 112 11.74 -9.11 -2.64
N LEU A 113 12.67 -9.58 -3.46
CA LEU A 113 12.39 -10.16 -4.78
C LEU A 113 11.72 -11.55 -4.68
N GLU A 114 12.04 -12.34 -3.68
CA GLU A 114 11.46 -13.67 -3.51
C GLU A 114 9.95 -13.60 -3.28
N ASP A 115 9.52 -12.74 -2.37
CA ASP A 115 8.11 -12.51 -2.12
C ASP A 115 7.42 -11.85 -3.32
N ALA A 116 8.11 -10.99 -4.06
CA ALA A 116 7.57 -10.43 -5.29
C ALA A 116 7.25 -11.51 -6.34
N LYS A 117 8.12 -12.50 -6.50
CA LYS A 117 7.87 -13.64 -7.41
C LYS A 117 6.68 -14.48 -6.94
N LYS A 118 6.61 -14.80 -5.65
CA LYS A 118 5.46 -15.53 -5.07
C LYS A 118 4.17 -14.74 -5.25
N PHE A 119 4.22 -13.45 -5.02
CA PHE A 119 3.07 -12.56 -5.17
C PHE A 119 2.58 -12.49 -6.62
N PHE A 120 3.51 -12.40 -7.58
CA PHE A 120 3.17 -12.43 -9.01
C PHE A 120 2.39 -13.71 -9.36
N GLU A 121 2.87 -14.88 -8.94
CA GLU A 121 2.17 -16.14 -9.18
C GLU A 121 0.80 -16.18 -8.44
N CYS A 122 0.70 -15.63 -7.24
CA CYS A 122 -0.56 -15.53 -6.52
C CYS A 122 -1.59 -14.68 -7.29
N VAL A 123 -1.20 -13.50 -7.77
CA VAL A 123 -2.07 -12.62 -8.57
C VAL A 123 -2.48 -13.30 -9.89
N LYS A 124 -1.53 -13.90 -10.60
CA LYS A 124 -1.77 -14.59 -11.87
C LYS A 124 -2.82 -15.71 -11.75
N ASN A 125 -2.82 -16.41 -10.62
CA ASN A 125 -3.74 -17.53 -10.36
C ASN A 125 -5.03 -17.10 -9.66
N SER A 126 -5.18 -15.83 -9.31
CA SER A 126 -6.38 -15.28 -8.69
C SER A 126 -7.40 -14.83 -9.74
N LYS A 127 -8.69 -14.95 -9.39
CA LYS A 127 -9.78 -14.30 -10.15
C LYS A 127 -10.03 -12.86 -9.67
N ALA A 128 -9.49 -12.49 -8.50
CA ALA A 128 -9.61 -11.14 -7.97
C ALA A 128 -8.61 -10.19 -8.63
N LEU A 129 -8.96 -8.92 -8.69
CA LEU A 129 -8.08 -7.87 -9.20
C LEU A 129 -7.08 -7.44 -8.13
N PHE A 130 -5.88 -7.13 -8.58
CA PHE A 130 -4.84 -6.53 -7.75
C PHE A 130 -4.40 -5.19 -8.34
N ALA A 131 -4.36 -4.15 -7.50
CA ALA A 131 -3.88 -2.82 -7.85
C ALA A 131 -2.79 -2.37 -6.87
N LEU A 132 -1.62 -2.00 -7.41
CA LEU A 132 -0.54 -1.40 -6.63
C LEU A 132 -0.61 0.13 -6.76
N THR A 133 -0.59 0.86 -5.64
CA THR A 133 -0.71 2.32 -5.66
C THR A 133 0.61 3.01 -5.99
N HIS A 134 1.03 2.92 -7.24
CA HIS A 134 2.12 3.73 -7.81
C HIS A 134 1.60 5.14 -8.15
N ASN A 135 1.22 5.90 -7.14
CA ASN A 135 0.50 7.16 -7.28
C ASN A 135 1.19 8.19 -8.18
N TYR A 136 2.53 8.27 -8.15
CA TYR A 136 3.27 9.23 -9.00
C TYR A 136 3.12 8.96 -10.49
N THR A 137 2.93 7.71 -10.90
CA THR A 137 2.68 7.37 -12.32
C THR A 137 1.31 7.89 -12.81
N GLY A 138 0.42 8.24 -11.91
CA GLY A 138 -0.88 8.83 -12.19
C GLY A 138 -0.87 10.35 -12.36
N TYR A 139 0.21 11.04 -11.99
CA TYR A 139 0.28 12.48 -12.08
C TYR A 139 0.19 12.98 -13.52
N PRO A 140 -0.59 14.04 -13.79
CA PRO A 140 -0.79 14.54 -15.17
C PRO A 140 0.52 14.80 -15.91
N MET A 141 1.49 15.44 -15.26
CA MET A 141 2.79 15.74 -15.90
C MET A 141 3.63 14.50 -16.17
N VAL A 142 3.57 13.46 -15.31
CA VAL A 142 4.24 12.19 -15.53
C VAL A 142 3.60 11.45 -16.72
N ARG A 143 2.28 11.47 -16.82
CA ARG A 143 1.55 10.92 -17.96
C ARG A 143 1.87 11.68 -19.26
N GLN A 144 1.96 12.99 -19.21
CA GLN A 144 2.37 13.83 -20.32
C GLN A 144 3.80 13.49 -20.77
N ALA A 145 4.76 13.42 -19.84
CA ALA A 145 6.14 13.04 -20.13
C ALA A 145 6.23 11.66 -20.80
N ARG A 146 5.46 10.68 -20.28
CA ARG A 146 5.38 9.35 -20.89
C ARG A 146 4.90 9.41 -22.34
N GLU A 147 3.87 10.21 -22.61
CA GLU A 147 3.33 10.33 -23.98
C GLU A 147 4.33 11.02 -24.93
N MET A 148 5.03 12.05 -24.48
CA MET A 148 6.09 12.71 -25.25
C MET A 148 7.25 11.76 -25.58
N CYS A 149 7.60 10.85 -24.68
CA CYS A 149 8.57 9.80 -24.96
C CYS A 149 8.04 8.80 -26.01
N ARG A 150 6.78 8.38 -25.88
CA ARG A 150 6.19 7.36 -26.78
C ARG A 150 5.99 7.86 -28.21
N ASN A 151 5.54 9.09 -28.37
CA ASN A 151 5.27 9.68 -29.68
C ASN A 151 6.51 10.33 -30.35
N GLY A 152 7.67 10.29 -29.66
CA GLY A 152 8.92 10.82 -30.18
C GLY A 152 9.07 12.35 -30.13
N SER A 153 8.15 13.06 -29.45
CA SER A 153 8.19 14.54 -29.37
C SER A 153 9.51 15.10 -28.82
N ILE A 154 10.18 14.31 -27.97
CA ILE A 154 11.49 14.68 -27.38
C ILE A 154 12.65 13.91 -28.00
N GLY A 155 12.42 13.22 -29.14
CA GLY A 155 13.41 12.41 -29.81
C GLY A 155 13.77 11.12 -29.08
N LYS A 156 14.88 10.49 -29.48
CA LYS A 156 15.39 9.26 -28.85
C LYS A 156 15.99 9.57 -27.48
N LEU A 157 15.49 8.95 -26.44
CA LEU A 157 16.05 9.07 -25.10
C LEU A 157 17.50 8.57 -25.09
N ARG A 158 18.41 9.36 -24.53
CA ARG A 158 19.82 9.03 -24.35
C ARG A 158 20.22 8.98 -22.87
N VAL A 159 19.67 9.89 -22.09
CA VAL A 159 19.95 10.01 -20.65
C VAL A 159 18.63 10.27 -19.94
N ILE A 160 18.44 9.64 -18.80
CA ILE A 160 17.39 9.94 -17.85
C ILE A 160 18.07 10.27 -16.53
N GLN A 161 17.86 11.49 -16.04
CA GLN A 161 18.30 11.91 -14.73
C GLN A 161 17.09 12.24 -13.87
N VAL A 162 17.00 11.63 -12.69
CA VAL A 162 15.92 11.86 -11.73
C VAL A 162 16.53 12.25 -10.40
N GLU A 163 16.04 13.34 -9.83
CA GLU A 163 16.43 13.81 -8.51
C GLU A 163 15.17 14.04 -7.66
N TYR A 164 15.15 13.46 -6.47
CA TYR A 164 14.04 13.60 -5.53
C TYR A 164 14.59 13.74 -4.12
N ALA A 165 14.98 14.96 -3.76
CA ALA A 165 15.54 15.27 -2.45
C ALA A 165 14.43 15.35 -1.39
N GLN A 166 14.64 14.71 -0.24
CA GLN A 166 13.74 14.77 0.92
C GLN A 166 14.54 14.99 2.19
N ASP A 167 14.00 15.77 3.11
CA ASP A 167 14.66 16.20 4.35
C ASP A 167 14.15 15.52 5.62
N TRP A 168 13.02 14.81 5.57
CA TRP A 168 12.34 14.28 6.76
C TRP A 168 13.14 13.25 7.59
N LEU A 169 14.19 12.63 7.03
CA LEU A 169 15.13 11.73 7.70
C LEU A 169 16.53 12.35 7.85
N THR A 170 16.67 13.66 7.82
CA THR A 170 17.93 14.35 8.06
C THR A 170 18.42 14.16 9.49
N LEU A 171 17.49 14.07 10.44
CA LEU A 171 17.75 13.73 11.84
C LEU A 171 17.36 12.28 12.10
N PRO A 172 18.01 11.59 13.07
CA PRO A 172 17.72 10.19 13.41
C PRO A 172 16.43 10.04 14.24
N ILE A 173 15.32 10.50 13.69
CA ILE A 173 14.00 10.54 14.36
C ILE A 173 13.42 9.14 14.66
N GLU A 174 13.98 8.09 14.06
CA GLU A 174 13.68 6.70 14.43
C GLU A 174 14.01 6.39 15.89
N ASN A 175 15.01 7.07 16.46
CA ASN A 175 15.41 6.95 17.86
C ASN A 175 14.53 7.76 18.83
N GLU A 176 13.68 8.64 18.30
CA GLU A 176 12.77 9.50 19.05
C GLU A 176 11.34 8.92 19.10
N GLY A 177 11.15 7.65 18.68
CA GLY A 177 9.85 6.98 18.70
C GLY A 177 8.93 7.34 17.55
N GLN A 178 9.44 7.98 16.49
CA GLN A 178 8.66 8.28 15.30
C GLN A 178 8.31 6.96 14.56
N LYS A 179 7.04 6.59 14.62
CA LYS A 179 6.52 5.30 14.15
C LYS A 179 6.85 5.00 12.69
N GLN A 180 6.83 6.00 11.82
CA GLN A 180 7.09 5.81 10.39
C GLN A 180 8.59 5.60 10.11
N ALA A 181 9.46 6.30 10.83
CA ALA A 181 10.91 6.15 10.73
C ALA A 181 11.37 4.80 11.26
N SER A 182 10.85 4.35 12.41
CA SER A 182 11.30 3.14 13.10
C SER A 182 11.25 1.86 12.27
N TRP A 183 10.21 1.67 11.44
CA TRP A 183 10.14 0.50 10.59
C TRP A 183 10.81 0.71 9.21
N ARG A 184 10.88 1.97 8.73
CA ARG A 184 11.51 2.28 7.44
C ARG A 184 13.03 2.19 7.49
N THR A 185 13.64 2.46 8.64
CA THR A 185 15.08 2.33 8.86
C THR A 185 15.50 0.90 9.20
N ASP A 186 14.56 -0.02 9.37
CA ASP A 186 14.79 -1.45 9.59
C ASP A 186 14.76 -2.22 8.26
N PRO A 187 15.91 -2.70 7.73
CA PRO A 187 15.97 -3.41 6.46
C PRO A 187 15.13 -4.69 6.41
N SER A 188 14.89 -5.33 7.57
CA SER A 188 14.05 -6.53 7.65
C SER A 188 12.57 -6.26 7.38
N LYS A 189 12.13 -5.04 7.59
CA LYS A 189 10.75 -4.59 7.41
C LYS A 189 10.55 -3.77 6.14
N ALA A 190 11.49 -2.89 5.85
CA ALA A 190 11.44 -2.00 4.70
C ALA A 190 12.02 -2.61 3.42
N GLY A 191 12.93 -3.58 3.55
CA GLY A 191 13.75 -4.10 2.47
C GLY A 191 15.05 -3.31 2.30
N MET A 192 15.86 -3.66 1.30
CA MET A 192 17.17 -3.05 1.02
C MET A 192 17.07 -1.60 0.55
N GLY A 193 15.89 -1.15 0.23
CA GLY A 193 15.63 0.22 -0.15
C GLY A 193 14.61 0.84 0.76
N LEU A 194 14.98 1.89 1.44
CA LEU A 194 14.15 2.71 2.35
C LEU A 194 12.83 3.17 1.74
N SER A 195 12.66 3.05 0.53
CA SER A 195 11.60 3.19 -0.43
C SER A 195 12.21 3.76 -1.70
N LEU A 196 11.65 3.45 -2.82
CA LEU A 196 11.98 4.11 -4.09
C LEU A 196 11.86 5.64 -4.02
N ILE A 197 11.27 6.18 -2.96
CA ILE A 197 11.14 7.62 -2.70
C ILE A 197 12.37 8.18 -1.97
N HIS A 198 13.12 7.33 -1.26
CA HIS A 198 14.26 7.75 -0.43
C HIS A 198 15.61 7.29 -0.99
N ILE A 199 15.61 6.43 -1.98
CA ILE A 199 16.79 6.05 -2.70
C ILE A 199 16.77 6.70 -4.07
N SER A 200 17.05 7.92 -4.11
CA SER A 200 17.90 8.42 -5.14
C SER A 200 19.32 8.55 -4.58
N GLU A 201 19.94 7.46 -4.19
CA GLU A 201 21.38 7.45 -4.33
C GLU A 201 21.65 7.73 -5.81
N PRO A 202 22.41 8.78 -6.15
CA PRO A 202 22.95 8.87 -7.48
C PRO A 202 23.71 7.57 -7.68
N THR A 203 23.25 6.77 -8.63
CA THR A 203 23.94 5.55 -9.02
C THR A 203 25.41 5.88 -9.12
N ARG A 204 26.24 5.31 -8.24
CA ARG A 204 27.68 5.26 -8.50
C ARG A 204 27.82 4.78 -9.94
N PRO A 205 28.56 5.47 -10.81
CA PRO A 205 28.84 4.94 -12.12
C PRO A 205 29.44 3.55 -11.90
N VAL A 206 28.74 2.50 -12.33
CA VAL A 206 29.34 1.19 -12.41
C VAL A 206 30.39 1.34 -13.50
N PRO A 207 31.69 1.15 -13.22
CA PRO A 207 32.69 1.15 -14.27
C PRO A 207 32.31 0.09 -15.30
N ILE A 208 32.18 0.50 -16.53
CA ILE A 208 31.99 -0.40 -17.67
C ILE A 208 33.29 -1.20 -17.89
#